data_eb3261c16992d99da586a58bb42c5347
#
_entry.id   eb3261c16992d99da586a58bb42c5347
#
_cell.length_a   1.000
_cell.length_b   1.000
_cell.length_c   1.000
_cell.angle_alpha   90.00
_cell.angle_beta   90.00
_cell.angle_gamma   90.00
#
_symmetry.space_group_name_H-M   'P 1'
#
loop_
_entity.id
_entity.type
_entity.pdbx_description
1 polymer ?
#
loop_
_entity_poly.entity_id
_entity_poly.type
_entity_poly.pdbx_seq_one_letter_code
_entity_poly.pdbx_strand_id
1 'polypeptide(L)'
;MADKKFIKADYVQALKDAQIAVECTLEATGDSIVNVLAKEADAYCVSAEVMVGEATVTGRVSYKVAYVGAEGNVRALDYYSDFKTSVDVDVSPDSRLFVFGKVIEVEEVRRSDNAIVLKAIVTLSLVGVCKREYESEEGEECKRCTTVTESTLKEIAEGSFVIDGEYETGGVVEDVVLLDTSLVLKEGKAGRDSILVSGVAVANVTYTDDKGLVTRSINLPFCEELASISAIPGDDIYLYGYVKDARIVLTGDEDNTTLRVEVTLALRCPVFALKEVDVLCDCYGVDKNLTAVRKDGETYVKTGEWSFDERISGITVLDDEQEGVARVITVVLPKNDVLAVESMDSGITTDGMVHATVIYEDMSGVIRSCPVEIPYAITATCDGSEKDGETYLRSAISEVTAIGKRAREIEVMCVIKFYAYQCKRQRFTYVSEIREEEGEVVRDALTVYMRGDNEDDWDIAKALRVPIEAVESKEKYVVCYHPLV
;
A
#
# COMPACT_ATOMS: atom_id res chain seq x y z
N MET A 1 1.93 5.46 -45.79
CA MET A 1 2.20 5.76 -44.38
C MET A 1 1.85 4.48 -43.63
N ALA A 2 2.80 3.87 -42.92
CA ALA A 2 2.48 2.72 -42.12
C ALA A 2 1.49 3.17 -41.04
N ASP A 3 0.50 2.34 -40.75
CA ASP A 3 -0.45 2.62 -39.68
C ASP A 3 0.30 2.51 -38.35
N LYS A 4 0.10 3.48 -37.46
CA LYS A 4 0.75 3.57 -36.17
C LYS A 4 -0.20 3.06 -35.08
N LYS A 5 0.31 2.22 -34.22
CA LYS A 5 -0.37 1.69 -33.05
C LYS A 5 0.21 2.30 -31.79
N PHE A 6 -0.67 2.73 -30.89
CA PHE A 6 -0.27 3.25 -29.58
C PHE A 6 -0.51 2.18 -28.51
N ILE A 7 0.53 1.87 -27.76
CA ILE A 7 0.49 0.92 -26.65
C ILE A 7 0.46 1.75 -25.36
N LYS A 8 -0.58 1.61 -24.59
CA LYS A 8 -0.77 2.34 -23.32
C LYS A 8 -0.25 1.53 -22.15
N ALA A 9 0.49 2.19 -21.28
CA ALA A 9 1.08 1.59 -20.10
C ALA A 9 0.97 2.55 -18.90
N ASP A 10 -0.27 2.83 -18.49
CA ASP A 10 -0.53 3.62 -17.30
C ASP A 10 -0.24 2.78 -16.06
N TYR A 11 0.41 3.34 -15.05
CA TYR A 11 0.76 2.63 -13.82
C TYR A 11 0.87 3.58 -12.64
N VAL A 12 0.81 3.00 -11.44
CA VAL A 12 1.00 3.73 -10.17
C VAL A 12 2.47 3.72 -9.81
N GLN A 13 3.04 4.88 -9.50
CA GLN A 13 4.45 5.04 -9.15
C GLN A 13 4.63 5.93 -7.92
N ALA A 14 5.53 5.53 -7.00
CA ALA A 14 6.06 6.42 -5.99
C ALA A 14 6.90 7.52 -6.66
N LEU A 15 6.59 8.77 -6.36
CA LEU A 15 7.23 9.92 -6.97
C LEU A 15 8.28 10.54 -6.06
N LYS A 16 7.89 10.90 -4.85
CA LYS A 16 8.75 11.63 -3.92
C LYS A 16 8.23 11.52 -2.48
N ASP A 17 9.15 11.51 -1.54
CA ASP A 17 8.86 11.72 -0.14
C ASP A 17 9.24 13.15 0.28
N ALA A 18 8.42 13.75 1.13
CA ALA A 18 8.66 15.03 1.76
C ALA A 18 8.40 14.95 3.25
N GLN A 19 9.09 15.74 4.05
CA GLN A 19 8.88 15.80 5.49
C GLN A 19 8.35 17.14 5.91
N ILE A 20 7.38 17.14 6.81
CA ILE A 20 6.81 18.32 7.44
C ILE A 20 6.75 18.14 8.95
N ALA A 21 6.76 19.26 9.66
CA ALA A 21 6.49 19.30 11.09
C ALA A 21 5.13 19.98 11.32
N VAL A 22 4.27 19.33 12.11
CA VAL A 22 2.96 19.86 12.49
C VAL A 22 2.90 19.92 14.01
N GLU A 23 2.49 21.05 14.56
CA GLU A 23 2.35 21.24 16.00
C GLU A 23 0.88 21.34 16.40
N CYS A 24 0.57 20.85 17.60
CA CYS A 24 -0.74 20.94 18.22
C CYS A 24 -0.62 21.22 19.71
N THR A 25 -1.47 22.10 20.21
CA THR A 25 -1.64 22.30 21.66
C THR A 25 -2.87 21.54 22.13
N LEU A 26 -2.68 20.62 23.06
CA LEU A 26 -3.73 19.82 23.66
C LEU A 26 -3.98 20.36 25.08
N GLU A 27 -5.23 20.71 25.38
CA GLU A 27 -5.63 21.32 26.66
C GLU A 27 -6.52 20.38 27.45
N ALA A 28 -6.13 20.08 28.70
CA ALA A 28 -6.92 19.33 29.65
C ALA A 28 -7.91 20.28 30.35
N THR A 29 -9.08 20.46 29.75
CA THR A 29 -10.09 21.38 30.27
C THR A 29 -10.66 20.89 31.61
N GLY A 30 -10.44 21.65 32.68
CA GLY A 30 -10.94 21.34 34.00
C GLY A 30 -10.16 20.25 34.75
N ASP A 31 -8.97 19.88 34.26
CA ASP A 31 -8.07 18.93 34.89
C ASP A 31 -6.61 19.38 34.80
N SER A 32 -5.69 18.70 35.47
CA SER A 32 -4.26 18.91 35.34
C SER A 32 -3.55 17.63 34.89
N ILE A 33 -2.52 17.80 34.07
CA ILE A 33 -1.68 16.73 33.53
C ILE A 33 -0.56 16.45 34.55
N VAL A 34 -0.79 15.48 35.43
CA VAL A 34 0.22 15.10 36.44
C VAL A 34 1.35 14.30 35.81
N ASN A 35 1.02 13.32 35.00
CA ASN A 35 1.98 12.49 34.31
C ASN A 35 1.45 12.06 32.94
N VAL A 36 2.27 12.16 31.89
CA VAL A 36 1.95 11.65 30.56
C VAL A 36 2.36 10.18 30.51
N LEU A 37 1.38 9.31 30.20
CA LEU A 37 1.58 7.88 30.11
C LEU A 37 1.93 7.44 28.67
N ALA A 38 1.19 7.95 27.69
CA ALA A 38 1.38 7.61 26.29
C ALA A 38 1.06 8.81 25.40
N LYS A 39 1.74 8.94 24.27
CA LYS A 39 1.47 9.93 23.23
C LYS A 39 1.65 9.30 21.88
N GLU A 40 0.78 9.63 20.93
CA GLU A 40 0.81 9.14 19.55
C GLU A 40 0.23 10.20 18.62
N ALA A 41 0.57 10.10 17.36
CA ALA A 41 -0.10 10.87 16.32
C ALA A 41 -0.21 10.05 15.04
N ASP A 42 -1.31 10.31 14.31
CA ASP A 42 -1.57 9.75 13.00
C ASP A 42 -1.82 10.85 11.98
N ALA A 43 -1.34 10.67 10.77
CA ALA A 43 -1.48 11.64 9.70
C ALA A 43 -2.23 11.04 8.51
N TYR A 44 -3.16 11.79 7.95
CA TYR A 44 -3.80 11.44 6.70
C TYR A 44 -3.91 12.66 5.77
N CYS A 45 -3.84 12.41 4.47
CA CYS A 45 -3.90 13.44 3.45
C CYS A 45 -5.30 13.46 2.82
N VAL A 46 -5.92 14.64 2.83
CA VAL A 46 -7.28 14.87 2.32
C VAL A 46 -7.26 15.11 0.82
N SER A 47 -6.33 15.95 0.33
CA SER A 47 -6.20 16.26 -1.09
C SER A 47 -4.76 16.54 -1.50
N ALA A 48 -4.49 16.34 -2.78
CA ALA A 48 -3.28 16.78 -3.45
C ALA A 48 -3.65 17.43 -4.78
N GLU A 49 -3.34 18.71 -4.93
CA GLU A 49 -3.60 19.46 -6.16
C GLU A 49 -2.28 19.72 -6.87
N VAL A 50 -2.21 19.32 -8.14
CA VAL A 50 -1.00 19.45 -8.96
C VAL A 50 -1.03 20.79 -9.70
N MET A 51 0.07 21.52 -9.60
CA MET A 51 0.39 22.69 -10.41
C MET A 51 1.67 22.40 -11.21
N VAL A 52 2.11 23.36 -12.02
CA VAL A 52 3.37 23.20 -12.78
C VAL A 52 4.55 23.15 -11.82
N GLY A 53 5.19 22.00 -11.70
CA GLY A 53 6.40 21.79 -10.88
C GLY A 53 6.14 21.62 -9.38
N GLU A 54 4.89 21.64 -8.92
CA GLU A 54 4.54 21.65 -7.51
C GLU A 54 3.22 20.92 -7.24
N ALA A 55 3.11 20.27 -6.09
CA ALA A 55 1.87 19.73 -5.58
C ALA A 55 1.52 20.38 -4.24
N THR A 56 0.33 20.95 -4.12
CA THR A 56 -0.20 21.44 -2.86
C THR A 56 -0.92 20.29 -2.15
N VAL A 57 -0.42 19.90 -0.99
CA VAL A 57 -0.97 18.82 -0.16
C VAL A 57 -1.68 19.40 1.04
N THR A 58 -2.92 18.99 1.28
CA THR A 58 -3.66 19.28 2.50
C THR A 58 -3.96 17.99 3.26
N GLY A 59 -3.92 18.08 4.57
CA GLY A 59 -4.13 16.91 5.41
C GLY A 59 -4.39 17.30 6.86
N ARG A 60 -4.44 16.29 7.70
CA ARG A 60 -4.70 16.41 9.14
C ARG A 60 -3.77 15.49 9.91
N VAL A 61 -3.32 15.96 11.07
CA VAL A 61 -2.63 15.15 12.07
C VAL A 61 -3.54 15.07 13.30
N SER A 62 -3.89 13.86 13.70
CA SER A 62 -4.62 13.57 14.95
C SER A 62 -3.60 13.24 16.04
N TYR A 63 -3.75 13.82 17.20
CA TYR A 63 -2.87 13.63 18.36
C TYR A 63 -3.65 13.03 19.51
N LYS A 64 -3.11 11.98 20.12
CA LYS A 64 -3.68 11.28 21.25
C LYS A 64 -2.68 11.25 22.39
N VAL A 65 -3.13 11.60 23.60
CA VAL A 65 -2.31 11.58 24.81
C VAL A 65 -3.09 10.91 25.92
N ALA A 66 -2.55 9.83 26.48
CA ALA A 66 -3.04 9.28 27.74
C ALA A 66 -2.22 9.86 28.90
N TYR A 67 -2.88 10.32 29.94
CA TYR A 67 -2.24 10.96 31.09
C TYR A 67 -2.93 10.61 32.41
N VAL A 68 -2.22 10.80 33.52
CA VAL A 68 -2.80 10.75 34.86
C VAL A 68 -3.26 12.14 35.23
N GLY A 69 -4.54 12.30 35.54
CA GLY A 69 -5.14 13.55 35.98
C GLY A 69 -4.91 13.85 37.48
N ALA A 70 -5.40 14.99 37.95
CA ALA A 70 -5.22 15.45 39.33
C ALA A 70 -5.76 14.48 40.39
N GLU A 71 -6.82 13.74 40.08
CA GLU A 71 -7.45 12.76 40.96
C GLU A 71 -6.78 11.37 40.92
N GLY A 72 -5.70 11.21 40.14
CA GLY A 72 -5.01 9.94 39.95
C GLY A 72 -5.63 9.01 38.90
N ASN A 73 -6.70 9.43 38.23
CA ASN A 73 -7.37 8.66 37.17
C ASN A 73 -6.65 8.81 35.84
N VAL A 74 -6.67 7.77 35.04
CA VAL A 74 -6.16 7.83 33.63
C VAL A 74 -7.22 8.48 32.76
N ARG A 75 -6.80 9.49 32.02
CA ARG A 75 -7.62 10.25 31.07
C ARG A 75 -6.88 10.38 29.75
N ALA A 76 -7.56 10.84 28.69
CA ALA A 76 -6.92 11.13 27.43
C ALA A 76 -7.34 12.46 26.82
N LEU A 77 -6.49 12.96 25.95
CA LEU A 77 -6.74 14.09 25.05
C LEU A 77 -6.68 13.57 23.63
N ASP A 78 -7.67 13.96 22.83
CA ASP A 78 -7.72 13.69 21.39
C ASP A 78 -7.97 15.02 20.69
N TYR A 79 -6.96 15.44 19.91
CA TYR A 79 -6.96 16.72 19.21
C TYR A 79 -6.43 16.53 17.81
N TYR A 80 -6.74 17.45 16.93
CA TYR A 80 -6.18 17.45 15.57
C TYR A 80 -5.66 18.81 15.15
N SER A 81 -4.72 18.79 14.22
CA SER A 81 -4.20 19.98 13.55
C SER A 81 -4.22 19.76 12.02
N ASP A 82 -4.86 20.68 11.31
CA ASP A 82 -4.86 20.64 9.86
C ASP A 82 -3.55 21.26 9.33
N PHE A 83 -3.03 20.73 8.23
CA PHE A 83 -1.86 21.27 7.56
C PHE A 83 -2.10 21.50 6.08
N LYS A 84 -1.37 22.45 5.54
CA LYS A 84 -1.25 22.70 4.11
C LYS A 84 0.21 22.97 3.77
N THR A 85 0.74 22.23 2.80
CA THR A 85 2.14 22.36 2.39
C THR A 85 2.28 22.19 0.89
N SER A 86 3.39 22.64 0.36
CA SER A 86 3.78 22.50 -1.03
C SER A 86 4.98 21.58 -1.15
N VAL A 87 4.95 20.69 -2.13
CA VAL A 87 6.02 19.75 -2.43
C VAL A 87 6.37 19.86 -3.91
N ASP A 88 7.65 20.12 -4.22
CA ASP A 88 8.12 20.12 -5.60
C ASP A 88 8.01 18.72 -6.21
N VAL A 89 7.31 18.60 -7.32
CA VAL A 89 7.13 17.35 -8.08
C VAL A 89 7.27 17.61 -9.57
N ASP A 90 7.95 16.69 -10.25
CA ASP A 90 8.10 16.76 -11.70
C ASP A 90 7.05 15.85 -12.38
N VAL A 91 5.81 16.33 -12.40
CA VAL A 91 4.69 15.65 -13.03
C VAL A 91 3.82 16.63 -13.83
N SER A 92 3.12 16.11 -14.82
CA SER A 92 2.17 16.92 -15.59
C SER A 92 1.04 17.44 -14.69
N PRO A 93 0.51 18.67 -14.92
CA PRO A 93 -0.66 19.19 -14.21
C PRO A 93 -1.91 18.28 -14.29
N ASP A 94 -2.00 17.46 -15.34
CA ASP A 94 -3.09 16.49 -15.50
C ASP A 94 -2.87 15.18 -14.73
N SER A 95 -1.73 15.03 -14.05
CA SER A 95 -1.41 13.85 -13.25
C SER A 95 -2.32 13.77 -12.02
N ARG A 96 -2.76 12.54 -11.71
CA ARG A 96 -3.53 12.27 -10.49
C ARG A 96 -2.58 11.82 -9.39
N LEU A 97 -2.58 12.54 -8.27
CA LEU A 97 -1.74 12.24 -7.12
C LEU A 97 -2.54 11.65 -5.96
N PHE A 98 -1.90 10.71 -5.28
CA PHE A 98 -2.27 10.21 -3.96
C PHE A 98 -1.14 10.58 -3.00
N VAL A 99 -1.47 10.99 -1.79
CA VAL A 99 -0.48 11.30 -0.77
C VAL A 99 -0.81 10.54 0.49
N PHE A 100 0.19 9.84 1.01
CA PHE A 100 0.10 9.12 2.28
C PHE A 100 0.91 9.89 3.32
N GLY A 101 0.28 10.15 4.46
CA GLY A 101 0.97 10.69 5.62
C GLY A 101 1.37 9.56 6.56
N LYS A 102 2.62 9.52 6.99
CA LYS A 102 3.11 8.65 8.05
C LYS A 102 3.83 9.49 9.09
N VAL A 103 3.37 9.44 10.34
CA VAL A 103 4.08 10.06 11.47
C VAL A 103 5.26 9.17 11.81
N ILE A 104 6.46 9.75 11.83
CA ILE A 104 7.71 9.05 12.17
C ILE A 104 8.18 9.36 13.59
N GLU A 105 7.76 10.49 14.16
CA GLU A 105 8.14 10.90 15.48
C GLU A 105 7.10 11.87 16.09
N VAL A 106 6.89 11.77 17.40
CA VAL A 106 6.06 12.70 18.19
C VAL A 106 6.88 13.23 19.35
N GLU A 107 7.25 14.51 19.27
CA GLU A 107 8.02 15.20 20.30
C GLU A 107 7.10 15.98 21.24
N GLU A 108 7.42 15.99 22.54
CA GLU A 108 6.86 16.92 23.49
C GLU A 108 7.71 18.20 23.47
N VAL A 109 7.12 19.29 22.96
CA VAL A 109 7.83 20.59 22.85
C VAL A 109 7.76 21.35 24.16
N ARG A 110 6.59 21.34 24.82
CA ARG A 110 6.33 22.06 26.07
C ARG A 110 5.16 21.45 26.81
N ARG A 111 5.24 21.50 28.13
CA ARG A 111 4.16 21.11 29.04
C ARG A 111 3.90 22.20 30.07
N SER A 112 2.65 22.38 30.43
CA SER A 112 2.17 23.12 31.59
C SER A 112 1.23 22.24 32.44
N ASP A 113 0.71 22.76 33.54
CA ASP A 113 -0.17 21.97 34.42
C ASP A 113 -1.42 21.44 33.69
N ASN A 114 -1.93 22.16 32.70
CA ASN A 114 -3.18 21.83 32.01
C ASN A 114 -3.06 21.72 30.49
N ALA A 115 -1.88 21.84 29.94
CA ALA A 115 -1.69 21.74 28.49
C ALA A 115 -0.36 21.10 28.10
N ILE A 116 -0.35 20.42 26.99
CA ILE A 116 0.84 19.85 26.35
C ILE A 116 0.91 20.30 24.89
N VAL A 117 2.09 20.70 24.44
CA VAL A 117 2.35 21.01 23.04
C VAL A 117 3.15 19.86 22.44
N LEU A 118 2.55 19.19 21.46
CA LEU A 118 3.18 18.11 20.71
C LEU A 118 3.51 18.59 19.30
N LYS A 119 4.61 18.06 18.77
CA LYS A 119 5.06 18.25 17.40
C LYS A 119 5.23 16.88 16.75
N ALA A 120 4.51 16.64 15.67
CA ALA A 120 4.65 15.44 14.86
C ALA A 120 5.55 15.73 13.66
N ILE A 121 6.50 14.83 13.41
CA ILE A 121 7.26 14.80 12.16
C ILE A 121 6.57 13.81 11.23
N VAL A 122 6.05 14.32 10.12
CA VAL A 122 5.25 13.56 9.17
C VAL A 122 6.01 13.42 7.86
N THR A 123 6.18 12.18 7.39
CA THR A 123 6.60 11.89 6.02
C THR A 123 5.36 11.84 5.13
N LEU A 124 5.37 12.62 4.07
CA LEU A 124 4.36 12.63 3.01
C LEU A 124 4.92 11.87 1.82
N SER A 125 4.37 10.69 1.54
CA SER A 125 4.74 9.89 0.36
C SER A 125 3.79 10.19 -0.78
N LEU A 126 4.31 10.83 -1.85
CA LEU A 126 3.54 11.18 -3.03
C LEU A 126 3.61 10.03 -4.04
N VAL A 127 2.44 9.57 -4.44
CA VAL A 127 2.25 8.51 -5.43
C VAL A 127 1.40 9.04 -6.56
N GLY A 128 1.84 8.87 -7.79
CA GLY A 128 1.14 9.36 -8.97
C GLY A 128 0.72 8.25 -9.91
N VAL A 129 -0.33 8.49 -10.69
CA VAL A 129 -0.63 7.69 -11.87
C VAL A 129 0.14 8.29 -13.04
N CYS A 130 1.13 7.55 -13.52
CA CYS A 130 1.96 7.91 -14.66
C CYS A 130 1.34 7.35 -15.93
N LYS A 131 1.18 8.20 -16.93
CA LYS A 131 0.73 7.80 -18.27
C LYS A 131 1.93 7.58 -19.17
N ARG A 132 1.99 6.43 -19.81
CA ARG A 132 3.00 6.12 -20.83
C ARG A 132 2.32 5.64 -22.09
N GLU A 133 2.80 6.13 -23.22
CA GLU A 133 2.40 5.66 -24.54
C GLU A 133 3.64 5.34 -25.37
N TYR A 134 3.62 4.19 -26.02
CA TYR A 134 4.65 3.76 -26.95
C TYR A 134 4.05 3.72 -28.34
N GLU A 135 4.64 4.48 -29.25
CA GLU A 135 4.23 4.53 -30.64
C GLU A 135 4.95 3.43 -31.42
N SER A 136 4.21 2.41 -31.86
CA SER A 136 4.70 1.27 -32.63
C SER A 136 4.13 1.31 -34.04
N GLU A 137 4.93 0.91 -35.03
CA GLU A 137 4.45 0.69 -36.40
C GLU A 137 3.83 -0.69 -36.55
N GLU A 138 2.89 -0.87 -37.48
CA GLU A 138 2.19 -2.15 -37.69
C GLU A 138 2.90 -3.08 -38.67
N GLY A 139 3.74 -2.57 -39.56
CA GLY A 139 4.47 -3.34 -40.58
C GLY A 139 3.56 -4.07 -41.57
N GLU A 140 3.94 -4.14 -42.85
CA GLU A 140 3.11 -4.72 -43.90
C GLU A 140 3.58 -6.12 -44.37
N GLU A 141 4.88 -6.44 -44.20
CA GLU A 141 5.48 -7.70 -44.71
C GLU A 141 5.76 -8.71 -43.57
N CYS A 142 6.87 -9.41 -43.63
CA CYS A 142 7.22 -10.39 -42.59
C CYS A 142 7.37 -9.72 -41.23
N LYS A 143 6.53 -10.11 -40.30
CA LYS A 143 6.44 -9.50 -38.95
C LYS A 143 6.47 -10.53 -37.81
N ARG A 144 7.19 -10.18 -36.77
CA ARG A 144 7.21 -10.91 -35.51
C ARG A 144 6.56 -10.01 -34.44
N CYS A 145 5.56 -10.54 -33.77
CA CYS A 145 4.88 -9.83 -32.69
C CYS A 145 5.13 -10.51 -31.34
N THR A 146 5.05 -9.72 -30.27
CA THR A 146 5.01 -10.20 -28.90
C THR A 146 3.71 -9.71 -28.26
N THR A 147 3.10 -10.52 -27.41
CA THR A 147 1.90 -10.14 -26.70
C THR A 147 2.28 -9.36 -25.43
N VAL A 148 1.68 -8.19 -25.25
CA VAL A 148 1.93 -7.27 -24.14
C VAL A 148 0.60 -6.92 -23.50
N THR A 149 0.57 -6.79 -22.17
CA THR A 149 -0.60 -6.31 -21.46
C THR A 149 -0.59 -4.79 -21.41
N GLU A 150 -1.51 -4.15 -22.13
CA GLU A 150 -1.81 -2.73 -21.97
C GLU A 150 -2.53 -2.49 -20.65
N SER A 151 -2.19 -1.40 -19.98
CA SER A 151 -2.89 -0.89 -18.83
C SER A 151 -3.32 0.55 -19.07
N THR A 152 -4.61 0.84 -18.92
CA THR A 152 -5.16 2.19 -19.14
C THR A 152 -5.98 2.61 -17.94
N LEU A 153 -5.62 3.74 -17.31
CA LEU A 153 -6.44 4.32 -16.26
C LEU A 153 -7.78 4.78 -16.83
N LYS A 154 -8.89 4.22 -16.33
CA LYS A 154 -10.25 4.59 -16.69
C LYS A 154 -10.75 5.73 -15.82
N GLU A 155 -10.64 5.58 -14.51
CA GLU A 155 -11.06 6.56 -13.51
C GLU A 155 -10.36 6.35 -12.18
N ILE A 156 -10.55 7.27 -11.26
CA ILE A 156 -10.30 7.10 -9.84
C ILE A 156 -11.63 7.23 -9.14
N ALA A 157 -12.21 6.09 -8.74
CA ALA A 157 -13.45 6.08 -7.98
C ALA A 157 -13.18 6.53 -6.55
N GLU A 158 -13.98 7.48 -6.05
CA GLU A 158 -13.83 8.02 -4.70
C GLU A 158 -15.17 7.91 -3.95
N GLY A 159 -15.08 7.61 -2.64
CA GLY A 159 -16.26 7.56 -1.79
C GLY A 159 -15.94 7.47 -0.32
N SER A 160 -16.99 7.59 0.48
CA SER A 160 -16.92 7.48 1.92
C SER A 160 -18.14 6.73 2.43
N PHE A 161 -17.94 5.81 3.36
CA PHE A 161 -19.01 5.07 4.02
C PHE A 161 -18.72 4.88 5.50
N VAL A 162 -19.76 4.59 6.27
CA VAL A 162 -19.68 4.32 7.70
C VAL A 162 -19.85 2.83 7.92
N ILE A 163 -18.89 2.24 8.62
CA ILE A 163 -18.99 0.88 9.13
C ILE A 163 -19.21 0.94 10.63
N ASP A 164 -19.99 0.03 11.18
CA ASP A 164 -20.23 -0.03 12.59
C ASP A 164 -20.21 -1.47 13.13
N GLY A 165 -20.02 -1.60 14.43
CA GLY A 165 -20.09 -2.86 15.14
C GLY A 165 -20.32 -2.64 16.62
N GLU A 166 -20.91 -3.64 17.24
CA GLU A 166 -21.27 -3.63 18.65
C GLU A 166 -20.41 -4.63 19.44
N TYR A 167 -20.04 -4.23 20.65
CA TYR A 167 -19.29 -5.05 21.59
C TYR A 167 -19.91 -4.95 22.98
N GLU A 168 -20.35 -6.09 23.52
CA GLU A 168 -20.86 -6.19 24.89
C GLU A 168 -19.67 -6.24 25.86
N THR A 169 -19.60 -5.31 26.81
CA THR A 169 -18.48 -5.21 27.76
C THR A 169 -18.54 -6.22 28.89
N GLY A 170 -19.73 -6.76 29.16
CA GLY A 170 -20.00 -7.66 30.28
C GLY A 170 -19.98 -6.95 31.65
N GLY A 171 -20.19 -5.64 31.66
CA GLY A 171 -20.26 -4.76 32.83
C GLY A 171 -20.63 -3.34 32.42
N VAL A 172 -20.68 -2.43 33.38
CA VAL A 172 -21.00 -1.02 33.17
C VAL A 172 -19.71 -0.27 32.81
N VAL A 173 -19.71 0.45 31.70
CA VAL A 173 -18.63 1.37 31.33
C VAL A 173 -18.87 2.71 32.01
N GLU A 174 -17.90 3.16 32.77
CA GLU A 174 -17.96 4.45 33.47
C GLU A 174 -17.55 5.60 32.57
N ASP A 175 -16.45 5.40 31.80
CA ASP A 175 -15.92 6.41 30.88
C ASP A 175 -15.15 5.75 29.73
N VAL A 176 -15.22 6.35 28.54
CA VAL A 176 -14.38 5.97 27.38
C VAL A 176 -13.17 6.89 27.36
N VAL A 177 -12.01 6.33 27.64
CA VAL A 177 -10.77 7.10 27.78
C VAL A 177 -10.14 7.37 26.41
N LEU A 178 -9.99 6.33 25.55
CA LEU A 178 -9.26 6.46 24.28
C LEU A 178 -9.87 5.58 23.20
N LEU A 179 -9.97 6.12 22.00
CA LEU A 179 -10.27 5.37 20.79
C LEU A 179 -9.11 5.52 19.81
N ASP A 180 -8.51 4.40 19.45
CA ASP A 180 -7.51 4.32 18.40
C ASP A 180 -8.01 3.42 17.26
N THR A 181 -7.74 3.78 16.00
CA THR A 181 -8.26 3.05 14.83
C THR A 181 -7.23 2.83 13.77
N SER A 182 -7.30 1.67 13.13
CA SER A 182 -6.46 1.32 11.99
C SER A 182 -7.29 0.62 10.90
N LEU A 183 -6.79 0.61 9.65
CA LEU A 183 -7.52 0.09 8.49
C LEU A 183 -6.62 -0.84 7.67
N VAL A 184 -7.12 -2.03 7.38
CA VAL A 184 -6.56 -2.94 6.38
C VAL A 184 -7.58 -3.13 5.26
N LEU A 185 -7.26 -2.63 4.08
CA LEU A 185 -8.00 -2.93 2.84
C LEU A 185 -7.50 -4.26 2.29
N LYS A 186 -8.39 -5.20 1.99
CA LYS A 186 -8.04 -6.56 1.57
C LYS A 186 -8.17 -6.75 0.06
N GLU A 187 -9.33 -6.45 -0.49
CA GLU A 187 -9.64 -6.79 -1.86
C GLU A 187 -10.55 -5.73 -2.50
N GLY A 188 -10.27 -5.42 -3.77
CA GLY A 188 -11.13 -4.61 -4.64
C GLY A 188 -11.51 -5.41 -5.87
N LYS A 189 -12.80 -5.65 -6.07
CA LYS A 189 -13.33 -6.34 -7.26
C LYS A 189 -14.15 -5.38 -8.10
N ALA A 190 -13.78 -5.27 -9.38
CA ALA A 190 -14.58 -4.53 -10.35
C ALA A 190 -15.89 -5.26 -10.65
N GLY A 191 -17.01 -4.59 -10.42
CA GLY A 191 -18.34 -4.97 -10.85
C GLY A 191 -18.76 -4.21 -12.12
N ARG A 192 -20.05 -4.19 -12.42
CA ARG A 192 -20.60 -3.32 -13.45
C ARG A 192 -21.02 -2.00 -12.80
N ASP A 193 -20.34 -0.91 -13.16
CA ASP A 193 -20.55 0.42 -12.61
C ASP A 193 -20.34 0.52 -11.09
N SER A 194 -19.58 -0.41 -10.52
CA SER A 194 -19.26 -0.46 -9.09
C SER A 194 -17.95 -1.18 -8.79
N ILE A 195 -17.43 -0.96 -7.59
CA ILE A 195 -16.27 -1.65 -7.05
C ILE A 195 -16.67 -2.20 -5.69
N LEU A 196 -16.59 -3.52 -5.53
CA LEU A 196 -16.77 -4.15 -4.22
C LEU A 196 -15.44 -4.06 -3.47
N VAL A 197 -15.42 -3.36 -2.34
CA VAL A 197 -14.23 -3.18 -1.49
C VAL A 197 -14.43 -3.90 -0.18
N SER A 198 -13.49 -4.78 0.15
CA SER A 198 -13.48 -5.49 1.42
C SER A 198 -12.26 -5.16 2.27
N GLY A 199 -12.43 -5.26 3.58
CA GLY A 199 -11.36 -4.98 4.54
C GLY A 199 -11.76 -5.22 5.98
N VAL A 200 -10.90 -4.75 6.88
CA VAL A 200 -11.16 -4.73 8.33
C VAL A 200 -10.68 -3.39 8.87
N ALA A 201 -11.57 -2.65 9.55
CA ALA A 201 -11.13 -1.61 10.46
C ALA A 201 -10.98 -2.22 11.86
N VAL A 202 -9.94 -1.83 12.56
CA VAL A 202 -9.69 -2.24 13.95
C VAL A 202 -9.83 -1.02 14.84
N ALA A 203 -10.67 -1.11 15.85
CA ALA A 203 -10.83 -0.08 16.87
C ALA A 203 -10.30 -0.60 18.22
N ASN A 204 -9.25 0.03 18.72
CA ASN A 204 -8.74 -0.21 20.06
C ASN A 204 -9.41 0.78 21.01
N VAL A 205 -10.35 0.29 21.79
CA VAL A 205 -11.14 1.10 22.75
C VAL A 205 -10.60 0.90 24.15
N THR A 206 -10.12 1.98 24.77
CA THR A 206 -9.71 1.99 26.16
C THR A 206 -10.80 2.67 26.97
N TYR A 207 -11.33 1.98 27.97
CA TYR A 207 -12.41 2.45 28.82
C TYR A 207 -12.20 2.04 30.29
N THR A 208 -12.91 2.66 31.19
CA THR A 208 -12.98 2.30 32.63
C THR A 208 -14.28 1.56 32.91
N ASP A 209 -14.17 0.48 33.68
CA ASP A 209 -15.29 -0.27 34.24
C ASP A 209 -15.06 -0.47 35.74
N ASP A 210 -15.90 -1.26 36.40
CA ASP A 210 -15.81 -1.60 37.84
C ASP A 210 -14.47 -2.30 38.21
N LYS A 211 -13.74 -2.83 37.28
CA LYS A 211 -12.43 -3.51 37.46
C LYS A 211 -11.25 -2.59 37.18
N GLY A 212 -11.51 -1.39 36.63
CA GLY A 212 -10.54 -0.37 36.27
C GLY A 212 -10.38 -0.17 34.76
N LEU A 213 -9.17 0.25 34.35
CA LEU A 213 -8.88 0.57 32.96
C LEU A 213 -8.67 -0.71 32.11
N VAL A 214 -9.37 -0.80 31.00
CA VAL A 214 -9.35 -1.95 30.09
C VAL A 214 -9.23 -1.47 28.64
N THR A 215 -8.41 -2.12 27.82
CA THR A 215 -8.42 -1.93 26.36
C THR A 215 -8.98 -3.16 25.65
N ARG A 216 -9.83 -2.94 24.66
CA ARG A 216 -10.39 -3.99 23.79
C ARG A 216 -10.16 -3.64 22.32
N SER A 217 -9.67 -4.62 21.57
CA SER A 217 -9.57 -4.53 20.11
C SER A 217 -10.85 -5.06 19.48
N ILE A 218 -11.60 -4.20 18.81
CA ILE A 218 -12.85 -4.53 18.11
C ILE A 218 -12.55 -4.56 16.62
N ASN A 219 -12.69 -5.74 16.02
CA ASN A 219 -12.50 -5.90 14.59
C ASN A 219 -13.83 -5.68 13.87
N LEU A 220 -13.86 -4.76 12.93
CA LEU A 220 -15.00 -4.38 12.11
C LEU A 220 -14.75 -4.82 10.65
N PRO A 221 -15.04 -6.08 10.29
CA PRO A 221 -14.95 -6.53 8.91
C PRO A 221 -16.04 -5.86 8.09
N PHE A 222 -15.69 -5.45 6.87
CA PHE A 222 -16.62 -4.82 5.95
C PHE A 222 -16.47 -5.34 4.52
N CYS A 223 -17.57 -5.21 3.78
CA CYS A 223 -17.62 -5.47 2.35
C CYS A 223 -18.64 -4.49 1.76
N GLU A 224 -18.15 -3.40 1.19
CA GLU A 224 -18.96 -2.26 0.77
C GLU A 224 -18.83 -2.02 -0.73
N GLU A 225 -19.89 -1.49 -1.33
CA GLU A 225 -19.95 -1.18 -2.75
C GLU A 225 -19.67 0.31 -2.97
N LEU A 226 -18.57 0.59 -3.69
CA LEU A 226 -18.21 1.94 -4.12
C LEU A 226 -18.72 2.16 -5.53
N ALA A 227 -19.48 3.25 -5.75
CA ALA A 227 -19.94 3.60 -7.09
C ALA A 227 -18.76 3.93 -8.02
N SER A 228 -18.84 3.43 -9.24
CA SER A 228 -17.89 3.69 -10.33
C SER A 228 -18.67 3.97 -11.59
N ILE A 229 -18.19 4.84 -12.44
CA ILE A 229 -18.88 5.17 -13.72
C ILE A 229 -18.33 4.34 -14.89
N SER A 230 -17.22 3.66 -14.71
CA SER A 230 -16.51 3.01 -15.81
C SER A 230 -16.00 1.59 -15.51
N ALA A 231 -16.07 1.12 -14.25
CA ALA A 231 -15.62 -0.22 -13.88
C ALA A 231 -16.46 -1.30 -14.56
N ILE A 232 -15.76 -2.32 -15.04
CA ILE A 232 -16.36 -3.54 -15.59
C ILE A 232 -15.61 -4.75 -15.02
N PRO A 233 -16.26 -5.93 -14.92
CA PRO A 233 -15.59 -7.14 -14.50
C PRO A 233 -14.32 -7.44 -15.32
N GLY A 234 -13.21 -7.66 -14.63
CA GLY A 234 -11.88 -7.87 -15.25
C GLY A 234 -10.96 -6.66 -15.22
N ASP A 235 -11.46 -5.48 -14.84
CA ASP A 235 -10.60 -4.33 -14.58
C ASP A 235 -9.78 -4.57 -13.30
N ASP A 236 -8.56 -4.04 -13.27
CA ASP A 236 -7.68 -4.08 -12.11
C ASP A 236 -7.93 -2.88 -11.20
N ILE A 237 -8.02 -3.15 -9.89
CA ILE A 237 -8.36 -2.14 -8.88
C ILE A 237 -7.21 -2.00 -7.88
N TYR A 238 -6.76 -0.77 -7.67
CA TYR A 238 -5.86 -0.44 -6.58
C TYR A 238 -6.65 0.24 -5.47
N LEU A 239 -6.43 -0.22 -4.24
CA LEU A 239 -7.17 0.28 -3.08
C LEU A 239 -6.32 1.27 -2.29
N TYR A 240 -6.84 2.47 -2.08
CA TYR A 240 -6.29 3.46 -1.15
C TYR A 240 -7.40 3.95 -0.24
N GLY A 241 -7.10 4.05 1.06
CA GLY A 241 -8.09 4.52 2.01
C GLY A 241 -7.49 4.83 3.37
N TYR A 242 -8.24 5.56 4.16
CA TYR A 242 -7.90 5.93 5.52
C TYR A 242 -9.17 6.07 6.37
N VAL A 243 -8.99 6.00 7.68
CA VAL A 243 -10.05 6.33 8.64
C VAL A 243 -10.17 7.85 8.72
N LYS A 244 -11.33 8.38 8.30
CA LYS A 244 -11.60 9.81 8.30
C LYS A 244 -12.09 10.30 9.66
N ASP A 245 -12.89 9.48 10.33
CA ASP A 245 -13.48 9.76 11.63
C ASP A 245 -13.87 8.46 12.33
N ALA A 246 -13.85 8.45 13.66
CA ALA A 246 -14.32 7.33 14.44
C ALA A 246 -14.95 7.83 15.74
N ARG A 247 -16.02 7.18 16.17
CA ARG A 247 -16.71 7.53 17.43
C ARG A 247 -17.28 6.30 18.11
N ILE A 248 -17.50 6.44 19.41
CA ILE A 248 -18.14 5.43 20.25
C ILE A 248 -19.47 5.99 20.74
N VAL A 249 -20.48 5.16 20.67
CA VAL A 249 -21.79 5.41 21.27
C VAL A 249 -22.02 4.34 22.32
N LEU A 250 -22.23 4.76 23.56
CA LEU A 250 -22.57 3.86 24.66
C LEU A 250 -24.08 3.59 24.63
N THR A 251 -24.45 2.32 24.61
CA THR A 251 -25.82 1.83 24.68
C THR A 251 -25.89 0.72 25.72
N GLY A 252 -27.06 0.27 26.11
CA GLY A 252 -27.24 -0.81 27.06
C GLY A 252 -28.19 -0.44 28.21
N ASP A 253 -28.17 -1.21 29.28
CA ASP A 253 -28.97 -1.06 30.48
C ASP A 253 -28.12 -0.77 31.74
N GLU A 254 -28.74 -0.80 32.91
CA GLU A 254 -28.07 -0.50 34.19
C GLU A 254 -26.99 -1.53 34.58
N ASP A 255 -27.02 -2.74 34.00
CA ASP A 255 -26.15 -3.84 34.37
C ASP A 255 -25.07 -4.12 33.31
N ASN A 256 -25.28 -3.70 32.05
CA ASN A 256 -24.37 -4.02 30.94
C ASN A 256 -24.33 -2.91 29.89
N THR A 257 -23.15 -2.46 29.57
CA THR A 257 -22.93 -1.47 28.52
C THR A 257 -22.48 -2.17 27.24
N THR A 258 -23.05 -1.74 26.10
CA THR A 258 -22.62 -2.10 24.78
C THR A 258 -21.89 -0.92 24.15
N LEU A 259 -20.66 -1.14 23.68
CA LEU A 259 -19.89 -0.19 22.90
C LEU A 259 -20.28 -0.34 21.43
N ARG A 260 -20.97 0.63 20.87
CA ARG A 260 -21.17 0.74 19.43
C ARG A 260 -20.09 1.63 18.86
N VAL A 261 -19.19 1.05 18.06
CA VAL A 261 -18.11 1.75 17.38
C VAL A 261 -18.57 2.07 15.96
N GLU A 262 -18.50 3.32 15.56
CA GLU A 262 -18.78 3.78 14.20
C GLU A 262 -17.50 4.36 13.62
N VAL A 263 -17.09 3.85 12.44
CA VAL A 263 -15.87 4.27 11.74
C VAL A 263 -16.22 4.75 10.35
N THR A 264 -15.88 5.99 10.05
CA THR A 264 -16.05 6.57 8.71
C THR A 264 -14.77 6.36 7.90
N LEU A 265 -14.89 5.63 6.80
CA LEU A 265 -13.80 5.38 5.86
C LEU A 265 -13.89 6.32 4.67
N ALA A 266 -12.73 6.76 4.18
CA ALA A 266 -12.60 7.43 2.89
C ALA A 266 -11.73 6.58 1.97
N LEU A 267 -12.21 6.33 0.76
CA LEU A 267 -11.56 5.47 -0.23
C LEU A 267 -11.28 6.22 -1.53
N ARG A 268 -10.19 5.83 -2.17
CA ARG A 268 -9.78 6.21 -3.52
C ARG A 268 -9.28 4.97 -4.25
N CYS A 269 -9.93 4.62 -5.34
CA CYS A 269 -9.69 3.38 -6.06
C CYS A 269 -9.41 3.67 -7.54
N PRO A 270 -8.14 3.75 -7.97
CA PRO A 270 -7.80 3.74 -9.38
C PRO A 270 -8.28 2.46 -10.07
N VAL A 271 -8.97 2.62 -11.20
CA VAL A 271 -9.52 1.55 -12.02
C VAL A 271 -8.74 1.48 -13.32
N PHE A 272 -8.10 0.36 -13.59
CA PHE A 272 -7.33 0.15 -14.82
C PHE A 272 -7.98 -0.91 -15.69
N ALA A 273 -8.22 -0.56 -16.95
CA ALA A 273 -8.55 -1.55 -17.96
C ALA A 273 -7.27 -2.27 -18.39
N LEU A 274 -7.30 -3.60 -18.37
CA LEU A 274 -6.23 -4.45 -18.89
C LEU A 274 -6.65 -5.04 -20.23
N LYS A 275 -5.73 -5.04 -21.20
CA LYS A 275 -5.95 -5.62 -22.53
C LYS A 275 -4.68 -6.21 -23.08
N GLU A 276 -4.73 -7.46 -23.53
CA GLU A 276 -3.64 -8.05 -24.29
C GLU A 276 -3.64 -7.52 -25.72
N VAL A 277 -2.47 -7.08 -26.17
CA VAL A 277 -2.25 -6.56 -27.53
C VAL A 277 -0.99 -7.13 -28.12
N ASP A 278 -1.05 -7.47 -29.40
CA ASP A 278 0.14 -7.87 -30.14
C ASP A 278 0.89 -6.62 -30.60
N VAL A 279 2.18 -6.59 -30.30
CA VAL A 279 3.10 -5.49 -30.57
C VAL A 279 4.17 -5.98 -31.53
N LEU A 280 4.40 -5.25 -32.61
CA LEU A 280 5.46 -5.56 -33.56
C LEU A 280 6.82 -5.42 -32.86
N CYS A 281 7.54 -6.53 -32.69
CA CYS A 281 8.87 -6.54 -32.08
C CYS A 281 10.01 -6.67 -33.08
N ASP A 282 9.72 -7.16 -34.29
CA ASP A 282 10.66 -7.22 -35.39
C ASP A 282 9.94 -7.34 -36.76
N CYS A 283 10.56 -6.84 -37.80
CA CYS A 283 10.10 -7.04 -39.18
C CYS A 283 11.27 -7.03 -40.18
N TYR A 284 11.02 -7.60 -41.33
CA TYR A 284 11.91 -7.51 -42.48
C TYR A 284 11.10 -7.56 -43.78
N GLY A 285 11.70 -7.05 -44.85
CA GLY A 285 11.12 -7.11 -46.19
C GLY A 285 11.71 -8.26 -46.98
N VAL A 286 10.84 -8.97 -47.73
CA VAL A 286 11.26 -9.98 -48.70
C VAL A 286 11.76 -9.29 -49.97
N ASP A 287 10.97 -8.40 -50.55
CA ASP A 287 11.28 -7.69 -51.81
C ASP A 287 11.82 -6.28 -51.59
N LYS A 288 11.78 -5.79 -50.34
CA LYS A 288 12.22 -4.45 -49.94
C LYS A 288 13.33 -4.52 -48.90
N ASN A 289 14.22 -3.52 -48.96
CA ASN A 289 15.27 -3.39 -47.94
C ASN A 289 14.73 -2.64 -46.71
N LEU A 290 14.03 -3.34 -45.80
CA LEU A 290 13.45 -2.76 -44.60
C LEU A 290 14.39 -2.90 -43.41
N THR A 291 14.58 -1.79 -42.68
CA THR A 291 15.31 -1.76 -41.41
C THR A 291 14.33 -1.35 -40.27
N ALA A 292 14.17 -2.24 -39.32
CA ALA A 292 13.35 -1.99 -38.12
C ALA A 292 14.15 -1.25 -37.04
N VAL A 293 13.70 -0.06 -36.66
CA VAL A 293 14.25 0.66 -35.50
C VAL A 293 13.51 0.20 -34.24
N ARG A 294 14.21 -0.53 -33.37
CA ARG A 294 13.66 -1.12 -32.17
C ARG A 294 13.88 -0.21 -30.95
N LYS A 295 12.90 -0.18 -30.05
CA LYS A 295 12.99 0.44 -28.73
C LYS A 295 12.42 -0.50 -27.69
N ASP A 296 12.83 -0.29 -26.44
CA ASP A 296 12.31 -1.02 -25.30
C ASP A 296 11.19 -0.23 -24.63
N GLY A 297 10.16 -0.95 -24.26
CA GLY A 297 9.02 -0.47 -23.46
C GLY A 297 8.84 -1.31 -22.20
N GLU A 298 8.01 -0.82 -21.30
CA GLU A 298 7.65 -1.54 -20.08
C GLU A 298 6.19 -1.28 -19.68
N THR A 299 5.53 -2.32 -19.19
CA THR A 299 4.20 -2.24 -18.58
C THR A 299 4.25 -2.80 -17.17
N TYR A 300 3.25 -2.45 -16.35
CA TYR A 300 3.11 -2.94 -14.99
C TYR A 300 1.79 -3.69 -14.86
N VAL A 301 1.85 -4.90 -14.35
CA VAL A 301 0.69 -5.77 -14.18
C VAL A 301 0.67 -6.30 -12.76
N LYS A 302 -0.48 -6.24 -12.12
CA LYS A 302 -0.71 -6.85 -10.82
C LYS A 302 -0.75 -8.38 -10.99
N THR A 303 0.10 -9.07 -10.24
CA THR A 303 0.29 -10.53 -10.39
C THR A 303 -0.36 -11.34 -9.28
N GLY A 304 -0.63 -10.75 -8.13
CA GLY A 304 -1.27 -11.45 -7.02
C GLY A 304 -1.65 -10.55 -5.85
N GLU A 305 -2.53 -11.09 -5.01
CA GLU A 305 -2.96 -10.50 -3.75
C GLU A 305 -3.04 -11.59 -2.67
N TRP A 306 -2.59 -11.28 -1.47
CA TRP A 306 -2.56 -12.21 -0.34
C TRP A 306 -2.94 -11.51 0.95
N SER A 307 -3.53 -12.28 1.87
CA SER A 307 -3.76 -11.83 3.24
C SER A 307 -3.34 -12.92 4.21
N PHE A 308 -2.67 -12.54 5.29
CA PHE A 308 -2.24 -13.45 6.33
C PHE A 308 -2.22 -12.75 7.68
N ASP A 309 -2.32 -13.54 8.76
CA ASP A 309 -2.28 -13.04 10.11
C ASP A 309 -1.07 -13.68 10.82
N GLU A 310 -0.30 -12.86 11.56
CA GLU A 310 0.88 -13.33 12.29
C GLU A 310 0.79 -12.94 13.77
N ARG A 311 1.20 -13.88 14.61
CA ARG A 311 1.28 -13.66 16.06
C ARG A 311 2.71 -13.38 16.46
N ILE A 312 2.92 -12.23 17.09
CA ILE A 312 4.23 -11.74 17.51
C ILE A 312 4.21 -11.54 19.02
N SER A 313 5.33 -11.85 19.67
CA SER A 313 5.50 -11.57 21.09
C SER A 313 6.92 -11.08 21.38
N GLY A 314 7.00 -10.23 22.40
CA GLY A 314 8.30 -9.74 22.90
C GLY A 314 8.26 -9.49 24.38
N ILE A 315 9.42 -9.47 25.00
CA ILE A 315 9.58 -9.17 26.43
C ILE A 315 10.34 -7.86 26.55
N THR A 316 9.74 -6.93 27.27
CA THR A 316 10.39 -5.69 27.68
C THR A 316 10.82 -5.79 29.14
N VAL A 317 11.99 -5.24 29.45
CA VAL A 317 12.56 -5.24 30.82
C VAL A 317 12.61 -3.79 31.28
N LEU A 318 12.01 -3.52 32.44
CA LEU A 318 12.06 -2.21 33.06
C LEU A 318 13.48 -1.87 33.53
N ASP A 319 13.86 -0.61 33.43
CA ASP A 319 15.14 -0.11 33.91
C ASP A 319 15.34 -0.36 35.43
N ASP A 320 16.60 -0.51 35.85
CA ASP A 320 16.94 -0.79 37.26
C ASP A 320 16.51 0.30 38.25
N GLU A 321 16.34 1.52 37.76
CA GLU A 321 15.87 2.66 38.55
C GLU A 321 14.35 2.68 38.74
N GLN A 322 13.59 1.89 37.97
CA GLN A 322 12.15 1.80 38.08
C GLN A 322 11.75 0.75 39.09
N GLU A 323 10.66 1.02 39.84
CA GLU A 323 10.07 0.01 40.71
C GLU A 323 9.47 -1.13 39.88
N GLY A 324 9.40 -2.33 40.49
CA GLY A 324 8.85 -3.51 39.82
C GLY A 324 7.38 -3.38 39.50
N VAL A 325 6.90 -4.19 38.57
CA VAL A 325 5.50 -4.30 38.18
C VAL A 325 4.71 -5.05 39.23
N ALA A 326 3.73 -4.43 39.88
CA ALA A 326 2.76 -5.11 40.70
C ALA A 326 1.64 -5.73 39.88
N ARG A 327 1.15 -4.99 38.85
CA ARG A 327 0.06 -5.42 37.98
C ARG A 327 0.17 -4.69 36.63
N VAL A 328 0.08 -5.42 35.54
CA VAL A 328 -0.17 -4.83 34.22
C VAL A 328 -1.65 -4.44 34.13
N ILE A 329 -1.93 -3.21 33.78
CA ILE A 329 -3.29 -2.68 33.65
C ILE A 329 -3.80 -2.92 32.25
N THR A 330 -3.14 -2.32 31.25
CA THR A 330 -3.55 -2.45 29.84
C THR A 330 -2.42 -2.05 28.86
N VAL A 331 -2.69 -2.22 27.57
CA VAL A 331 -1.83 -1.74 26.47
C VAL A 331 -2.61 -0.72 25.66
N VAL A 332 -2.00 0.40 25.35
CA VAL A 332 -2.61 1.48 24.58
C VAL A 332 -1.75 1.84 23.36
N LEU A 333 -2.39 2.43 22.35
CA LEU A 333 -1.77 2.98 21.14
C LEU A 333 -0.83 1.97 20.43
N PRO A 334 -1.31 0.75 20.12
CA PRO A 334 -0.50 -0.23 19.41
C PRO A 334 -0.38 0.15 17.95
N LYS A 335 0.85 0.18 17.41
CA LYS A 335 1.17 0.51 16.02
C LYS A 335 2.14 -0.46 15.41
N ASN A 336 1.96 -0.79 14.15
CA ASN A 336 2.90 -1.61 13.40
C ASN A 336 3.60 -0.79 12.33
N ASP A 337 4.93 -0.79 12.35
CA ASP A 337 5.77 -0.20 11.33
C ASP A 337 6.43 -1.30 10.51
N VAL A 338 6.06 -1.40 9.24
CA VAL A 338 6.75 -2.23 8.25
C VAL A 338 8.01 -1.47 7.81
N LEU A 339 9.17 -2.10 7.99
CA LEU A 339 10.48 -1.52 7.69
C LEU A 339 11.02 -1.98 6.33
N ALA A 340 10.81 -3.25 6.00
CA ALA A 340 11.24 -3.84 4.74
C ALA A 340 10.25 -4.90 4.26
N VAL A 341 10.12 -5.02 2.94
CA VAL A 341 9.33 -6.08 2.28
C VAL A 341 10.17 -6.61 1.12
N GLU A 342 10.38 -7.92 1.09
CA GLU A 342 11.11 -8.60 0.02
C GLU A 342 10.25 -9.69 -0.59
N SER A 343 10.18 -9.70 -1.92
CA SER A 343 9.50 -10.74 -2.69
C SER A 343 10.39 -11.95 -2.88
N MET A 344 9.82 -13.13 -2.77
CA MET A 344 10.45 -14.40 -3.07
C MET A 344 9.55 -15.23 -3.99
N ASP A 345 10.09 -16.27 -4.60
CA ASP A 345 9.28 -17.23 -5.33
C ASP A 345 8.35 -17.97 -4.36
N SER A 346 7.04 -17.77 -4.53
CA SER A 346 5.96 -18.29 -3.67
C SER A 346 5.99 -17.83 -2.21
N GLY A 347 6.55 -16.64 -1.93
CA GLY A 347 6.62 -16.09 -0.57
C GLY A 347 6.91 -14.60 -0.50
N ILE A 348 6.64 -14.03 0.67
CA ILE A 348 6.97 -12.63 1.01
C ILE A 348 7.64 -12.64 2.38
N THR A 349 8.80 -12.01 2.46
CA THR A 349 9.48 -11.74 3.74
C THR A 349 9.26 -10.28 4.12
N THR A 350 8.95 -10.02 5.38
CA THR A 350 8.82 -8.66 5.90
C THR A 350 9.46 -8.53 7.27
N ASP A 351 10.18 -7.44 7.43
CA ASP A 351 10.74 -7.00 8.70
C ASP A 351 9.96 -5.78 9.19
N GLY A 352 9.78 -5.70 10.49
CA GLY A 352 9.05 -4.59 11.08
C GLY A 352 9.25 -4.44 12.57
N MET A 353 8.53 -3.47 13.13
CA MET A 353 8.55 -3.13 14.54
C MET A 353 7.13 -2.86 15.03
N VAL A 354 6.74 -3.51 16.11
CA VAL A 354 5.51 -3.17 16.85
C VAL A 354 5.88 -2.20 17.96
N HIS A 355 5.21 -1.06 17.96
CA HIS A 355 5.25 -0.07 19.04
C HIS A 355 3.95 -0.15 19.84
N ALA A 356 4.05 -0.03 21.15
CA ALA A 356 2.88 0.08 22.04
C ALA A 356 3.31 0.72 23.37
N THR A 357 2.36 1.15 24.17
CA THR A 357 2.65 1.58 25.52
C THR A 357 1.88 0.71 26.51
N VAL A 358 2.60 0.06 27.42
CA VAL A 358 2.01 -0.70 28.51
C VAL A 358 1.78 0.22 29.70
N ILE A 359 0.55 0.27 30.20
CA ILE A 359 0.20 0.93 31.45
C ILE A 359 0.17 -0.11 32.55
N TYR A 360 0.88 0.15 33.64
CA TYR A 360 0.99 -0.77 34.76
C TYR A 360 0.98 -0.02 36.09
N GLU A 361 0.66 -0.74 37.14
CA GLU A 361 0.80 -0.30 38.54
C GLU A 361 2.12 -0.83 39.06
N ASP A 362 2.94 0.04 39.65
CA ASP A 362 4.19 -0.35 40.29
C ASP A 362 3.99 -0.89 41.71
N MET A 363 5.06 -1.38 42.31
CA MET A 363 5.01 -1.96 43.68
C MET A 363 4.62 -0.94 44.77
N SER A 364 4.66 0.35 44.48
CA SER A 364 4.21 1.44 45.38
C SER A 364 2.74 1.85 45.14
N GLY A 365 2.05 1.25 44.17
CA GLY A 365 0.67 1.55 43.80
C GLY A 365 0.53 2.76 42.86
N VAL A 366 1.61 3.20 42.26
CA VAL A 366 1.59 4.33 41.32
C VAL A 366 1.40 3.82 39.87
N ILE A 367 0.51 4.49 39.14
CA ILE A 367 0.29 4.21 37.71
C ILE A 367 1.46 4.76 36.89
N ARG A 368 2.10 3.87 36.17
CA ARG A 368 3.23 4.17 35.27
C ARG A 368 3.00 3.63 33.88
N SER A 369 3.86 3.99 32.97
CA SER A 369 3.89 3.48 31.61
C SER A 369 5.28 3.02 31.20
N CYS A 370 5.31 2.08 30.28
CA CYS A 370 6.53 1.59 29.63
C CYS A 370 6.29 1.53 28.12
N PRO A 371 7.04 2.29 27.30
CA PRO A 371 7.03 2.08 25.86
C PRO A 371 7.65 0.73 25.52
N VAL A 372 7.06 0.05 24.54
CA VAL A 372 7.46 -1.29 24.12
C VAL A 372 7.72 -1.28 22.63
N GLU A 373 8.86 -1.86 22.23
CA GLU A 373 9.25 -2.06 20.86
C GLU A 373 9.55 -3.53 20.64
N ILE A 374 8.82 -4.16 19.71
CA ILE A 374 8.97 -5.59 19.40
C ILE A 374 9.37 -5.71 17.95
N PRO A 375 10.67 -5.95 17.65
CA PRO A 375 11.12 -6.24 16.30
C PRO A 375 10.61 -7.62 15.86
N TYR A 376 10.29 -7.75 14.58
CA TYR A 376 9.91 -9.01 13.98
C TYR A 376 10.51 -9.16 12.58
N ALA A 377 10.74 -10.43 12.21
CA ALA A 377 11.02 -10.84 10.84
C ALA A 377 10.16 -12.07 10.55
N ILE A 378 9.33 -12.00 9.54
CA ILE A 378 8.38 -13.05 9.17
C ILE A 378 8.49 -13.39 7.69
N THR A 379 8.19 -14.65 7.36
CA THR A 379 8.08 -15.11 5.99
C THR A 379 6.72 -15.77 5.80
N ALA A 380 5.90 -15.20 4.95
CA ALA A 380 4.59 -15.73 4.60
C ALA A 380 4.64 -16.49 3.27
N THR A 381 3.92 -17.60 3.19
CA THR A 381 3.71 -18.31 1.92
C THR A 381 2.67 -17.55 1.10
N CYS A 382 3.04 -17.16 -0.11
CA CYS A 382 2.22 -16.40 -1.05
C CYS A 382 2.30 -17.08 -2.41
N ASP A 383 1.41 -18.03 -2.67
CA ASP A 383 1.43 -18.83 -3.90
C ASP A 383 1.34 -17.93 -5.14
N GLY A 384 2.27 -18.12 -6.07
CA GLY A 384 2.35 -17.34 -7.29
C GLY A 384 3.09 -16.00 -7.16
N SER A 385 3.61 -15.64 -5.98
CA SER A 385 4.52 -14.48 -5.89
C SER A 385 5.83 -14.79 -6.62
N GLU A 386 6.42 -13.75 -7.21
CA GLU A 386 7.65 -13.82 -7.98
C GLU A 386 8.72 -12.93 -7.35
N LYS A 387 9.97 -13.42 -7.36
CA LYS A 387 11.11 -12.70 -6.75
C LYS A 387 11.35 -11.31 -7.36
N ASP A 388 11.08 -11.14 -8.65
CA ASP A 388 11.29 -9.87 -9.36
C ASP A 388 10.07 -8.92 -9.29
N GLY A 389 9.02 -9.28 -8.54
CA GLY A 389 7.84 -8.46 -8.36
C GLY A 389 8.02 -7.39 -7.28
N GLU A 390 7.43 -6.23 -7.49
CA GLU A 390 7.35 -5.17 -6.48
C GLU A 390 6.15 -5.45 -5.57
N THR A 391 6.41 -5.75 -4.28
CA THR A 391 5.37 -6.08 -3.30
C THR A 391 5.05 -4.86 -2.43
N TYR A 392 3.76 -4.59 -2.30
CA TYR A 392 3.20 -3.55 -1.43
C TYR A 392 2.47 -4.22 -0.27
N LEU A 393 2.84 -3.87 0.95
CA LEU A 393 2.32 -4.48 2.18
C LEU A 393 1.62 -3.42 3.04
N ARG A 394 0.46 -3.79 3.58
CA ARG A 394 -0.29 -3.03 4.57
C ARG A 394 -0.55 -3.91 5.78
N SER A 395 -0.65 -3.29 6.94
CA SER A 395 -0.84 -4.03 8.18
C SER A 395 -1.66 -3.25 9.20
N ALA A 396 -2.32 -3.99 10.10
CA ALA A 396 -2.94 -3.44 11.30
C ALA A 396 -2.85 -4.47 12.44
N ILE A 397 -2.69 -3.97 13.67
CA ILE A 397 -2.72 -4.82 14.86
C ILE A 397 -4.18 -5.07 15.22
N SER A 398 -4.61 -6.33 15.12
CA SER A 398 -6.00 -6.76 15.39
C SER A 398 -6.25 -7.18 16.83
N GLU A 399 -5.18 -7.45 17.58
CA GLU A 399 -5.25 -7.84 18.98
C GLU A 399 -3.91 -7.49 19.64
N VAL A 400 -3.95 -6.94 20.87
CA VAL A 400 -2.78 -6.70 21.70
C VAL A 400 -3.08 -7.00 23.15
N THR A 401 -2.16 -7.68 23.84
CA THR A 401 -2.25 -8.00 25.25
C THR A 401 -0.89 -7.91 25.90
N ALA A 402 -0.85 -7.65 27.21
CA ALA A 402 0.39 -7.69 27.98
C ALA A 402 0.18 -8.36 29.34
N ILE A 403 1.21 -9.06 29.80
CA ILE A 403 1.24 -9.72 31.11
C ILE A 403 2.58 -9.48 31.80
N GLY A 404 2.54 -9.31 33.14
CA GLY A 404 3.75 -9.32 33.93
C GLY A 404 4.30 -10.75 34.08
N LYS A 405 5.54 -10.99 33.65
CA LYS A 405 6.22 -12.30 33.76
C LYS A 405 6.98 -12.42 35.08
N ARG A 406 7.75 -11.38 35.41
CA ARG A 406 8.56 -11.26 36.62
C ARG A 406 8.49 -9.84 37.13
N ALA A 407 9.11 -9.57 38.25
CA ALA A 407 9.06 -8.26 38.90
C ALA A 407 9.35 -7.05 37.98
N ARG A 408 10.14 -7.25 36.90
CA ARG A 408 10.52 -6.19 35.96
C ARG A 408 10.36 -6.59 34.49
N GLU A 409 9.77 -7.74 34.21
CA GLU A 409 9.58 -8.25 32.85
C GLU A 409 8.10 -8.19 32.48
N ILE A 410 7.81 -7.56 31.36
CA ILE A 410 6.47 -7.49 30.77
C ILE A 410 6.54 -8.19 29.39
N GLU A 411 5.72 -9.21 29.20
CA GLU A 411 5.54 -9.83 27.90
C GLU A 411 4.35 -9.18 27.19
N VAL A 412 4.57 -8.72 25.97
CA VAL A 412 3.52 -8.21 25.09
C VAL A 412 3.32 -9.16 23.94
N MET A 413 2.08 -9.47 23.63
CA MET A 413 1.68 -10.32 22.50
C MET A 413 0.72 -9.54 21.62
N CYS A 414 0.88 -9.65 20.32
CA CYS A 414 -0.04 -9.05 19.36
C CYS A 414 -0.30 -9.97 18.18
N VAL A 415 -1.44 -9.75 17.52
CA VAL A 415 -1.79 -10.35 16.23
C VAL A 415 -1.83 -9.24 15.20
N ILE A 416 -1.02 -9.37 14.15
CA ILE A 416 -0.96 -8.42 13.05
C ILE A 416 -1.63 -9.04 11.84
N LYS A 417 -2.55 -8.30 11.25
CA LYS A 417 -3.16 -8.62 9.96
C LYS A 417 -2.37 -7.94 8.86
N PHE A 418 -1.98 -8.73 7.86
CA PHE A 418 -1.28 -8.24 6.68
C PHE A 418 -2.14 -8.43 5.44
N TYR A 419 -2.03 -7.46 4.55
CA TYR A 419 -2.49 -7.56 3.19
C TYR A 419 -1.37 -7.12 2.24
N ALA A 420 -1.08 -7.97 1.26
CA ALA A 420 -0.06 -7.73 0.26
C ALA A 420 -0.64 -7.81 -1.15
N TYR A 421 -0.15 -6.98 -2.06
CA TYR A 421 -0.29 -7.19 -3.48
C TYR A 421 1.05 -7.00 -4.18
N GLN A 422 1.23 -7.67 -5.30
CA GLN A 422 2.46 -7.62 -6.08
C GLN A 422 2.18 -7.14 -7.49
N CYS A 423 3.06 -6.27 -7.98
CA CYS A 423 3.09 -5.84 -9.37
C CYS A 423 4.38 -6.29 -10.03
N LYS A 424 4.29 -6.73 -11.29
CA LYS A 424 5.43 -7.12 -12.09
C LYS A 424 5.65 -6.14 -13.23
N ARG A 425 6.90 -5.79 -13.43
CA ARG A 425 7.36 -5.03 -14.60
C ARG A 425 7.57 -5.98 -15.77
N GLN A 426 6.73 -5.89 -16.78
CA GLN A 426 6.88 -6.63 -18.05
C GLN A 426 7.63 -5.75 -19.05
N ARG A 427 8.84 -6.15 -19.41
CA ARG A 427 9.62 -5.48 -20.44
C ARG A 427 9.33 -6.09 -21.80
N PHE A 428 9.26 -5.26 -22.83
CA PHE A 428 9.06 -5.69 -24.22
C PHE A 428 9.84 -4.80 -25.19
N THR A 429 10.19 -5.36 -26.35
CA THR A 429 10.78 -4.60 -27.44
C THR A 429 9.72 -4.32 -28.48
N TYR A 430 9.68 -3.12 -29.04
CA TYR A 430 8.76 -2.73 -30.09
C TYR A 430 9.47 -2.00 -31.23
N VAL A 431 8.90 -2.06 -32.43
CA VAL A 431 9.39 -1.34 -33.61
C VAL A 431 8.76 0.05 -33.64
N SER A 432 9.59 1.07 -33.42
CA SER A 432 9.15 2.48 -33.39
C SER A 432 9.14 3.13 -34.76
N GLU A 433 9.90 2.58 -35.69
CA GLU A 433 10.04 3.12 -37.06
C GLU A 433 10.50 2.00 -38.03
N ILE A 434 9.92 1.97 -39.20
CA ILE A 434 10.38 1.10 -40.30
C ILE A 434 10.95 2.00 -41.41
N ARG A 435 12.21 1.80 -41.76
CA ARG A 435 12.90 2.54 -42.79
C ARG A 435 13.07 1.66 -44.02
N GLU A 436 12.66 2.14 -45.16
CA GLU A 436 12.96 1.53 -46.45
C GLU A 436 14.27 2.13 -46.98
N GLU A 437 15.31 1.30 -47.16
CA GLU A 437 16.60 1.72 -47.67
C GLU A 437 16.65 1.49 -49.18
N GLU A 438 17.23 2.44 -49.90
CA GLU A 438 17.46 2.29 -51.37
C GLU A 438 18.46 1.16 -51.62
N GLY A 439 18.11 0.22 -52.48
CA GLY A 439 18.99 -0.88 -52.92
C GLY A 439 18.19 -2.06 -53.45
N GLU A 440 18.78 -2.73 -54.47
CA GLU A 440 18.20 -3.97 -54.98
C GLU A 440 18.44 -5.13 -53.99
N VAL A 441 17.41 -5.90 -53.70
CA VAL A 441 17.50 -7.13 -52.92
C VAL A 441 18.00 -8.25 -53.84
N VAL A 442 19.29 -8.59 -53.74
CA VAL A 442 19.89 -9.69 -54.51
C VAL A 442 19.63 -11.01 -53.76
N ARG A 443 19.11 -12.02 -54.47
CA ARG A 443 18.81 -13.34 -53.94
C ARG A 443 19.35 -14.44 -54.81
N ASP A 444 19.81 -15.51 -54.20
CA ASP A 444 20.16 -16.73 -54.89
C ASP A 444 18.91 -17.63 -55.04
N ALA A 445 18.71 -18.29 -56.16
CA ALA A 445 17.56 -19.12 -56.46
C ALA A 445 17.41 -20.31 -55.48
N LEU A 446 18.51 -20.76 -54.90
CA LEU A 446 18.57 -21.81 -53.88
C LEU A 446 19.65 -21.47 -52.88
N THR A 447 19.30 -21.42 -51.63
CA THR A 447 20.26 -21.22 -50.53
C THR A 447 20.18 -22.37 -49.55
N VAL A 448 21.36 -22.93 -49.20
CA VAL A 448 21.49 -23.89 -48.10
C VAL A 448 22.21 -23.19 -46.96
N TYR A 449 21.50 -23.02 -45.85
CA TYR A 449 22.00 -22.31 -44.68
C TYR A 449 22.29 -23.30 -43.54
N MET A 450 23.41 -23.17 -42.87
CA MET A 450 23.75 -23.98 -41.70
C MET A 450 23.28 -23.24 -40.44
N ARG A 451 22.35 -23.84 -39.71
CA ARG A 451 21.78 -23.26 -38.50
C ARG A 451 22.84 -23.14 -37.41
N GLY A 452 22.96 -21.96 -36.79
CA GLY A 452 23.71 -21.72 -35.57
C GLY A 452 22.98 -22.28 -34.32
N ASP A 453 23.70 -22.46 -33.22
CA ASP A 453 23.19 -23.13 -31.99
C ASP A 453 21.99 -22.41 -31.36
N ASN A 454 21.79 -21.10 -31.58
CA ASN A 454 20.73 -20.29 -31.00
C ASN A 454 19.86 -19.55 -32.04
N GLU A 455 19.90 -19.93 -33.30
CA GLU A 455 19.09 -19.32 -34.37
C GLU A 455 17.74 -20.02 -34.50
N ASP A 456 16.65 -19.25 -34.44
CA ASP A 456 15.30 -19.74 -34.74
C ASP A 456 15.00 -19.59 -36.27
N ASP A 457 13.86 -20.12 -36.71
CA ASP A 457 13.44 -20.05 -38.10
C ASP A 457 13.21 -18.61 -38.57
N TRP A 458 12.84 -17.70 -37.63
CA TRP A 458 12.71 -16.27 -37.88
C TRP A 458 14.05 -15.61 -38.24
N ASP A 459 15.09 -15.88 -37.47
CA ASP A 459 16.42 -15.30 -37.68
C ASP A 459 16.98 -15.73 -39.02
N ILE A 460 16.78 -17.01 -39.38
CA ILE A 460 17.19 -17.56 -40.66
C ILE A 460 16.40 -16.95 -41.83
N ALA A 461 15.06 -16.93 -41.72
CA ALA A 461 14.20 -16.34 -42.74
C ALA A 461 14.55 -14.86 -42.99
N LYS A 462 14.83 -14.11 -41.92
CA LYS A 462 15.25 -12.71 -41.96
C LYS A 462 16.61 -12.54 -42.60
N ALA A 463 17.61 -13.37 -42.25
CA ALA A 463 18.94 -13.33 -42.82
C ALA A 463 18.93 -13.64 -44.32
N LEU A 464 18.07 -14.57 -44.75
CA LEU A 464 17.91 -14.99 -46.13
C LEU A 464 16.87 -14.17 -46.91
N ARG A 465 16.11 -13.31 -46.24
CA ARG A 465 15.02 -12.50 -46.81
C ARG A 465 13.98 -13.33 -47.54
N VAL A 466 13.51 -14.38 -46.92
CA VAL A 466 12.46 -15.26 -47.44
C VAL A 466 11.25 -15.23 -46.49
N PRO A 467 10.03 -15.52 -46.97
CA PRO A 467 8.90 -15.76 -46.08
C PRO A 467 9.24 -16.89 -45.10
N ILE A 468 8.77 -16.80 -43.84
CA ILE A 468 9.07 -17.79 -42.79
C ILE A 468 8.58 -19.20 -43.20
N GLU A 469 7.50 -19.28 -43.96
CA GLU A 469 6.92 -20.52 -44.50
C GLU A 469 7.82 -21.20 -45.51
N ALA A 470 8.76 -20.47 -46.11
CA ALA A 470 9.74 -21.00 -47.06
C ALA A 470 10.98 -21.63 -46.39
N VAL A 471 11.03 -21.54 -45.04
CA VAL A 471 12.10 -22.13 -44.24
C VAL A 471 11.74 -23.57 -43.89
N GLU A 472 12.26 -24.53 -44.68
CA GLU A 472 12.15 -25.95 -44.33
C GLU A 472 13.31 -26.34 -43.42
N SER A 473 13.03 -26.50 -42.14
CA SER A 473 14.02 -26.88 -41.14
C SER A 473 14.29 -28.39 -41.17
N LYS A 474 15.54 -28.77 -41.43
CA LYS A 474 16.05 -30.14 -41.26
C LYS A 474 17.24 -30.10 -40.34
N GLU A 475 17.10 -30.65 -39.14
CA GLU A 475 18.04 -30.74 -38.00
C GLU A 475 19.29 -29.84 -37.98
N LYS A 476 20.11 -29.78 -39.02
CA LYS A 476 21.34 -28.98 -39.10
C LYS A 476 21.41 -27.97 -40.25
N TYR A 477 20.54 -28.07 -41.24
CA TYR A 477 20.51 -27.12 -42.33
C TYR A 477 19.10 -26.76 -42.72
N VAL A 478 18.99 -25.55 -43.23
CA VAL A 478 17.76 -24.99 -43.78
C VAL A 478 17.96 -24.83 -45.27
N VAL A 479 17.00 -25.28 -46.06
CA VAL A 479 16.99 -25.13 -47.50
C VAL A 479 15.89 -24.12 -47.83
N CYS A 480 16.27 -23.03 -48.48
CA CYS A 480 15.34 -22.00 -48.92
C CYS A 480 15.31 -21.93 -50.45
N TYR A 481 14.09 -21.96 -50.97
CA TYR A 481 13.84 -21.77 -52.42
C TYR A 481 13.33 -20.36 -52.65
N HIS A 482 13.98 -19.61 -53.49
CA HIS A 482 13.50 -18.34 -53.97
C HIS A 482 12.84 -18.56 -55.32
N PRO A 483 11.53 -18.30 -55.48
CA PRO A 483 10.93 -18.32 -56.80
C PRO A 483 11.61 -17.26 -57.68
N LEU A 484 12.16 -17.68 -58.81
CA LEU A 484 12.63 -16.76 -59.82
C LEU A 484 11.39 -16.03 -60.37
N VAL A 485 11.29 -14.73 -60.14
CA VAL A 485 10.28 -13.88 -60.78
C VAL A 485 10.61 -13.63 -62.23
#